data_52e92de28fe4fe998dd9698faae2038d
#
_entry.id   52e92de28fe4fe998dd9698faae2038d
#
_cell.length_a   1.000
_cell.length_b   1.000
_cell.length_c   1.000
_cell.angle_alpha   90.00
_cell.angle_beta   90.00
_cell.angle_gamma   90.00
#
_symmetry.space_group_name_H-M   'P 1'
#
loop_
_entity.id
_entity.type
_entity.pdbx_description
1 polymer ?
#
loop_
_entity_poly.entity_id
_entity_poly.type
_entity_poly.pdbx_seq_one_letter_code
_entity_poly.pdbx_strand_id
1 'polypeptide(L)'
;MKTYDKIIFVCTSNTLLSPIAEGIYRAKASADMPPAVSRGLVVLFQEPISPKVNLLLTKHELTVGNHGESKPLEKEEITEDTLVLTMTFPEKVQLLENYGDVGQVYTLGEFAGIETDVQDPYGAEDEAYEKCFEEINERIELTIIRMEDEE
;
A
#
# COMPACT_ATOMS: atom_id res chain seq x y z
N MET A 1 2.08 2.61 -23.45
CA MET A 1 2.06 3.58 -22.35
C MET A 1 0.91 3.27 -21.40
N LYS A 2 1.21 2.95 -20.15
CA LYS A 2 0.18 2.64 -19.17
C LYS A 2 -0.06 3.83 -18.26
N THR A 3 -1.32 4.25 -18.19
CA THR A 3 -1.73 5.36 -17.34
C THR A 3 -2.73 4.84 -16.32
N TYR A 4 -2.52 5.16 -15.05
CA TYR A 4 -3.41 4.75 -13.98
C TYR A 4 -4.15 5.97 -13.43
N ASP A 5 -5.45 5.77 -13.09
CA ASP A 5 -6.26 6.83 -12.47
C ASP A 5 -5.84 7.09 -11.04
N LYS A 6 -5.51 6.02 -10.33
CA LYS A 6 -5.12 6.08 -8.92
C LYS A 6 -4.46 4.78 -8.52
N ILE A 7 -3.82 4.81 -7.36
CA ILE A 7 -3.22 3.62 -6.76
C ILE A 7 -3.94 3.34 -5.45
N ILE A 8 -4.27 2.08 -5.21
CA ILE A 8 -4.81 1.65 -3.92
C ILE A 8 -3.82 0.65 -3.33
N PHE A 9 -3.21 1.00 -2.20
CA PHE A 9 -2.37 0.07 -1.45
C PHE A 9 -3.26 -0.72 -0.51
N VAL A 10 -3.16 -2.04 -0.55
CA VAL A 10 -4.06 -2.92 0.20
C VAL A 10 -3.29 -3.86 1.11
N CYS A 11 -3.69 -3.91 2.37
CA CYS A 11 -3.27 -4.97 3.27
C CYS A 11 -4.52 -5.51 3.96
N THR A 12 -4.36 -6.45 4.88
CA THR A 12 -5.53 -7.08 5.50
C THR A 12 -6.34 -6.09 6.33
N SER A 13 -5.71 -5.42 7.29
CA SER A 13 -6.41 -4.55 8.25
C SER A 13 -6.42 -3.07 7.92
N ASN A 14 -5.55 -2.63 7.04
CA ASN A 14 -5.33 -1.20 6.74
C ASN A 14 -4.90 -0.39 7.97
N THR A 15 -4.21 -1.03 8.91
CA THR A 15 -3.71 -0.34 10.10
C THR A 15 -2.19 -0.36 10.19
N LEU A 16 -1.50 -1.14 9.37
CA LEU A 16 -0.08 -1.36 9.48
C LEU A 16 0.65 -1.15 8.15
N LEU A 17 0.67 -2.16 7.27
CA LEU A 17 1.52 -2.14 6.07
C LEU A 17 1.07 -1.15 5.01
N SER A 18 -0.21 -1.15 4.65
CA SER A 18 -0.68 -0.28 3.58
C SER A 18 -0.63 1.21 3.94
N PRO A 19 -0.86 1.62 5.21
CA PRO A 19 -0.64 3.02 5.59
C PRO A 19 0.81 3.47 5.44
N ILE A 20 1.78 2.58 5.70
CA ILE A 20 3.19 2.88 5.50
C ILE A 20 3.46 3.15 4.02
N ALA A 21 2.96 2.26 3.15
CA ALA A 21 3.14 2.40 1.71
C ALA A 21 2.53 3.70 1.19
N GLU A 22 1.32 4.00 1.62
CA GLU A 22 0.64 5.24 1.23
C GLU A 22 1.44 6.47 1.64
N GLY A 23 1.92 6.50 2.89
CA GLY A 23 2.70 7.63 3.40
C GLY A 23 3.97 7.86 2.62
N ILE A 24 4.71 6.79 2.31
CA ILE A 24 5.94 6.88 1.54
C ILE A 24 5.66 7.36 0.11
N TYR A 25 4.66 6.75 -0.53
CA TYR A 25 4.33 7.11 -1.92
C TYR A 25 3.94 8.59 -2.03
N ARG A 26 3.10 9.07 -1.12
CA ARG A 26 2.66 10.47 -1.15
C ARG A 26 3.82 11.45 -1.01
N ALA A 27 4.83 11.07 -0.22
CA ALA A 27 6.00 11.93 -0.02
C ALA A 27 6.94 11.94 -1.22
N LYS A 28 7.00 10.83 -1.96
CA LYS A 28 7.98 10.67 -3.05
C LYS A 28 7.43 10.89 -4.45
N ALA A 29 6.11 10.72 -4.64
CA ALA A 29 5.50 10.87 -5.95
C ALA A 29 5.45 12.34 -6.36
N SER A 30 5.69 12.60 -7.65
CA SER A 30 5.55 13.96 -8.19
C SER A 30 4.07 14.32 -8.35
N ALA A 31 3.79 15.61 -8.53
CA ALA A 31 2.42 16.11 -8.58
C ALA A 31 1.61 15.58 -9.78
N ASP A 32 2.29 15.14 -10.84
CA ASP A 32 1.64 14.60 -12.03
C ASP A 32 1.42 13.10 -11.98
N MET A 33 1.85 12.44 -10.89
CA MET A 33 1.62 11.02 -10.70
C MET A 33 0.23 10.76 -10.11
N PRO A 34 -0.33 9.54 -10.30
CA PRO A 34 -1.67 9.24 -9.77
C PRO A 34 -1.77 9.44 -8.27
N PRO A 35 -2.92 9.87 -7.76
CA PRO A 35 -3.13 9.90 -6.31
C PRO A 35 -3.19 8.50 -5.75
N ALA A 36 -2.90 8.38 -4.46
CA ALA A 36 -2.91 7.08 -3.78
C ALA A 36 -3.72 7.11 -2.49
N VAL A 37 -4.36 5.99 -2.21
CA VAL A 37 -5.04 5.75 -0.94
C VAL A 37 -4.66 4.37 -0.45
N SER A 38 -4.99 4.04 0.80
CA SER A 38 -4.81 2.69 1.33
C SER A 38 -6.14 2.15 1.85
N ARG A 39 -6.31 0.83 1.76
CA ARG A 39 -7.54 0.14 2.14
C ARG A 39 -7.22 -1.21 2.76
N GLY A 40 -8.21 -1.82 3.41
CA GLY A 40 -8.09 -3.14 4.01
C GLY A 40 -9.07 -4.13 3.45
N LEU A 41 -8.67 -5.40 3.43
CA LEU A 41 -9.52 -6.48 2.95
C LEU A 41 -10.55 -6.91 4.01
N VAL A 42 -10.17 -6.82 5.29
CA VAL A 42 -11.03 -7.23 6.40
C VAL A 42 -11.06 -6.08 7.41
N VAL A 43 -12.02 -5.18 7.25
CA VAL A 43 -12.21 -4.03 8.14
C VAL A 43 -13.67 -4.07 8.59
N LEU A 44 -13.91 -4.68 9.75
CA LEU A 44 -15.26 -4.85 10.30
C LEU A 44 -15.79 -3.54 10.87
N PHE A 45 -14.90 -2.70 11.40
CA PHE A 45 -15.20 -1.35 11.86
C PHE A 45 -13.92 -0.53 11.77
N GLN A 46 -14.07 0.77 11.66
CA GLN A 46 -12.90 1.64 11.54
C GLN A 46 -12.08 1.65 12.81
N GLU A 47 -10.78 1.47 12.65
CA GLU A 47 -9.83 1.46 13.76
C GLU A 47 -8.74 2.50 13.49
N PRO A 48 -8.15 3.07 14.56
CA PRO A 48 -6.99 3.95 14.33
C PRO A 48 -5.83 3.18 13.74
N ILE A 49 -5.02 3.89 12.96
CA ILE A 49 -3.75 3.34 12.46
C ILE A 49 -2.90 2.96 13.67
N SER A 50 -2.15 1.87 13.55
CA SER A 50 -1.29 1.38 14.64
C SER A 50 -0.44 2.52 15.21
N PRO A 51 -0.39 2.67 16.55
CA PRO A 51 0.45 3.71 17.17
C PRO A 51 1.92 3.60 16.78
N LYS A 52 2.44 2.39 16.59
CA LYS A 52 3.82 2.19 16.14
C LYS A 52 4.03 2.71 14.72
N VAL A 53 3.02 2.57 13.86
CA VAL A 53 3.07 3.10 12.50
C VAL A 53 3.04 4.63 12.52
N ASN A 54 2.17 5.21 13.36
CA ASN A 54 2.12 6.67 13.52
C ASN A 54 3.47 7.22 13.96
N LEU A 55 4.13 6.57 14.93
CA LEU A 55 5.44 6.98 15.38
C LEU A 55 6.49 6.83 14.31
N LEU A 56 6.43 5.72 13.57
CA LEU A 56 7.35 5.43 12.48
C LEU A 56 7.25 6.49 11.37
N LEU A 57 6.03 6.81 10.94
CA LEU A 57 5.82 7.81 9.90
C LEU A 57 6.26 9.20 10.38
N THR A 58 5.94 9.56 11.61
CA THR A 58 6.34 10.84 12.20
C THR A 58 7.87 10.96 12.25
N LYS A 59 8.54 9.87 12.65
CA LYS A 59 10.00 9.83 12.71
C LYS A 59 10.64 10.12 11.34
N HIS A 60 10.01 9.63 10.27
CA HIS A 60 10.47 9.84 8.91
C HIS A 60 9.85 11.07 8.25
N GLU A 61 9.17 11.90 9.02
CA GLU A 61 8.53 13.14 8.56
C GLU A 61 7.47 12.90 7.49
N LEU A 62 6.74 11.80 7.61
CA LEU A 62 5.67 11.43 6.69
C LEU A 62 4.31 11.59 7.37
N THR A 63 3.27 11.79 6.55
CA THR A 63 1.91 11.93 7.05
C THR A 63 1.11 10.65 6.89
N VAL A 64 0.16 10.44 7.79
CA VAL A 64 -0.75 9.30 7.74
C VAL A 64 -1.92 9.63 6.81
N GLY A 65 -2.24 8.72 5.88
CA GLY A 65 -3.40 8.85 5.03
C GLY A 65 -4.69 8.47 5.75
N ASN A 66 -5.81 8.51 5.04
CA ASN A 66 -7.13 8.09 5.56
C ASN A 66 -7.53 8.76 6.86
N HIS A 67 -6.98 9.93 7.18
CA HIS A 67 -7.25 10.62 8.44
C HIS A 67 -6.90 9.79 9.68
N GLY A 68 -5.96 8.85 9.52
CA GLY A 68 -5.49 8.01 10.62
C GLY A 68 -6.38 6.83 10.97
N GLU A 69 -7.37 6.52 10.15
CA GLU A 69 -8.29 5.42 10.39
C GLU A 69 -8.28 4.40 9.25
N SER A 70 -8.51 3.12 9.60
CA SER A 70 -8.63 2.06 8.61
C SER A 70 -9.93 2.22 7.80
N LYS A 71 -9.88 1.81 6.53
CA LYS A 71 -11.06 1.83 5.65
C LYS A 71 -11.11 0.54 4.84
N PRO A 72 -12.31 -0.05 4.69
CA PRO A 72 -12.45 -1.25 3.87
C PRO A 72 -12.33 -0.93 2.39
N LEU A 73 -11.78 -1.86 1.64
CA LEU A 73 -11.73 -1.76 0.19
C LEU A 73 -13.13 -2.02 -0.35
N GLU A 74 -13.63 -1.12 -1.17
CA GLU A 74 -14.94 -1.26 -1.81
C GLU A 74 -14.75 -1.45 -3.32
N LYS A 75 -15.53 -2.36 -3.89
CA LYS A 75 -15.40 -2.68 -5.32
C LYS A 75 -15.60 -1.46 -6.20
N GLU A 76 -16.47 -0.55 -5.79
CA GLU A 76 -16.79 0.67 -6.54
C GLU A 76 -15.60 1.61 -6.67
N GLU A 77 -14.59 1.46 -5.82
CA GLU A 77 -13.37 2.27 -5.88
C GLU A 77 -12.44 1.82 -7.00
N ILE A 78 -12.62 0.61 -7.51
CA ILE A 78 -11.70 -0.01 -8.45
C ILE A 78 -12.26 0.10 -9.87
N THR A 79 -11.59 0.89 -10.73
CA THR A 79 -11.91 0.95 -12.15
C THR A 79 -10.88 0.09 -12.90
N GLU A 80 -11.08 -0.08 -14.19
CA GLU A 80 -10.11 -0.85 -15.00
C GLU A 80 -8.74 -0.20 -15.06
N ASP A 81 -8.65 1.10 -14.74
CA ASP A 81 -7.40 1.85 -14.74
C ASP A 81 -6.84 2.08 -13.33
N THR A 82 -7.40 1.41 -12.33
CA THR A 82 -6.89 1.49 -10.96
C THR A 82 -5.76 0.49 -10.78
N LEU A 83 -4.61 0.96 -10.28
CA LEU A 83 -3.51 0.09 -9.91
C LEU A 83 -3.70 -0.32 -8.45
N VAL A 84 -3.90 -1.62 -8.21
CA VAL A 84 -4.09 -2.15 -6.86
C VAL A 84 -2.84 -2.92 -6.48
N LEU A 85 -2.21 -2.51 -5.38
CA LEU A 85 -0.96 -3.10 -4.91
C LEU A 85 -1.18 -3.67 -3.51
N THR A 86 -1.19 -5.00 -3.41
CA THR A 86 -1.28 -5.66 -2.10
C THR A 86 0.11 -5.79 -1.50
N MET A 87 0.19 -5.90 -0.20
CA MET A 87 1.48 -5.98 0.48
C MET A 87 2.06 -7.38 0.41
N THR A 88 1.20 -8.41 0.32
CA THR A 88 1.64 -9.80 0.27
C THR A 88 0.86 -10.57 -0.81
N PHE A 89 1.41 -11.71 -1.22
CA PHE A 89 0.77 -12.56 -2.20
C PHE A 89 -0.55 -13.16 -1.69
N PRO A 90 -0.64 -13.66 -0.45
CA PRO A 90 -1.94 -14.13 0.06
C PRO A 90 -3.04 -13.08 0.02
N GLU A 91 -2.69 -11.81 0.26
CA GLU A 91 -3.66 -10.72 0.15
C GLU A 91 -4.14 -10.53 -1.27
N LYS A 92 -3.24 -10.67 -2.25
CA LYS A 92 -3.61 -10.58 -3.66
C LYS A 92 -4.61 -11.70 -4.02
N VAL A 93 -4.32 -12.92 -3.59
CA VAL A 93 -5.21 -14.06 -3.83
C VAL A 93 -6.58 -13.82 -3.22
N GLN A 94 -6.63 -13.38 -1.96
CA GLN A 94 -7.87 -13.08 -1.28
C GLN A 94 -8.66 -11.98 -1.98
N LEU A 95 -7.98 -10.95 -2.44
CA LEU A 95 -8.63 -9.85 -3.16
C LEU A 95 -9.27 -10.36 -4.45
N LEU A 96 -8.55 -11.14 -5.24
CA LEU A 96 -9.09 -11.67 -6.48
C LEU A 96 -10.25 -12.64 -6.25
N GLU A 97 -10.21 -13.42 -5.17
CA GLU A 97 -11.32 -14.29 -4.80
C GLU A 97 -12.56 -13.49 -4.40
N ASN A 98 -12.39 -12.39 -3.68
CA ASN A 98 -13.51 -11.59 -3.16
C ASN A 98 -14.09 -10.63 -4.19
N TYR A 99 -13.28 -10.05 -5.03
CA TYR A 99 -13.70 -8.99 -5.95
C TYR A 99 -13.69 -9.41 -7.43
N GLY A 100 -13.04 -10.53 -7.73
CA GLY A 100 -12.94 -11.02 -9.10
C GLY A 100 -11.84 -10.29 -9.88
N ASP A 101 -11.92 -10.35 -11.18
CA ASP A 101 -10.93 -9.74 -12.07
C ASP A 101 -11.22 -8.24 -12.20
N VAL A 102 -10.64 -7.45 -11.32
CA VAL A 102 -10.89 -6.01 -11.22
C VAL A 102 -9.57 -5.23 -11.31
N GLY A 103 -9.59 -4.13 -12.05
CA GLY A 103 -8.43 -3.24 -12.14
C GLY A 103 -7.16 -3.93 -12.61
N GLN A 104 -6.04 -3.38 -12.18
CA GLN A 104 -4.69 -3.91 -12.43
C GLN A 104 -4.12 -4.33 -11.08
N VAL A 105 -4.16 -5.61 -10.75
CA VAL A 105 -3.80 -6.11 -9.42
C VAL A 105 -2.43 -6.79 -9.43
N TYR A 106 -1.54 -6.33 -8.56
CA TYR A 106 -0.21 -6.89 -8.34
C TYR A 106 0.09 -6.86 -6.84
N THR A 107 1.06 -7.66 -6.40
CA THR A 107 1.66 -7.36 -5.10
C THR A 107 2.62 -6.19 -5.31
N LEU A 108 2.92 -5.47 -4.25
CA LEU A 108 3.90 -4.39 -4.30
C LEU A 108 5.25 -4.92 -4.78
N GLY A 109 5.65 -6.10 -4.29
CA GLY A 109 6.89 -6.75 -4.73
C GLY A 109 6.89 -7.07 -6.21
N GLU A 110 5.81 -7.67 -6.72
CA GLU A 110 5.71 -8.00 -8.15
C GLU A 110 5.88 -6.76 -9.02
N PHE A 111 5.19 -5.69 -8.66
CA PHE A 111 5.24 -4.47 -9.45
C PHE A 111 6.63 -3.82 -9.39
N ALA A 112 7.29 -3.93 -8.24
CA ALA A 112 8.63 -3.40 -8.04
C ALA A 112 9.74 -4.28 -8.63
N GLY A 113 9.42 -5.53 -8.99
CA GLY A 113 10.42 -6.47 -9.48
C GLY A 113 11.16 -7.21 -8.38
N ILE A 114 10.62 -7.25 -7.18
CA ILE A 114 11.19 -7.98 -6.03
C ILE A 114 10.25 -9.13 -5.68
N GLU A 115 10.73 -10.36 -5.77
CA GLU A 115 9.88 -11.55 -5.64
C GLU A 115 9.37 -11.86 -4.25
N THR A 116 9.90 -11.24 -3.21
CA THR A 116 9.51 -11.53 -1.83
C THR A 116 8.46 -10.56 -1.32
N ASP A 117 7.60 -11.07 -0.42
CA ASP A 117 6.60 -10.25 0.25
C ASP A 117 7.23 -9.39 1.33
N VAL A 118 6.56 -8.31 1.69
CA VAL A 118 6.92 -7.49 2.84
C VAL A 118 6.64 -8.30 4.11
N GLN A 119 7.57 -8.28 5.07
CA GLN A 119 7.39 -8.96 6.35
C GLN A 119 6.52 -8.14 7.28
N ASP A 120 5.46 -8.75 7.82
CA ASP A 120 4.56 -8.09 8.76
C ASP A 120 5.23 -8.04 10.14
N PRO A 121 5.51 -6.84 10.70
CA PRO A 121 6.19 -6.71 11.98
C PRO A 121 5.25 -6.76 13.18
N TYR A 122 3.97 -7.08 13.00
CA TYR A 122 2.99 -7.09 14.08
C TYR A 122 3.49 -7.91 15.27
N GLY A 123 3.44 -7.30 16.47
CA GLY A 123 3.88 -7.96 17.69
C GLY A 123 5.39 -7.97 17.89
N ALA A 124 6.16 -7.46 16.94
CA ALA A 124 7.61 -7.42 17.03
C ALA A 124 8.10 -6.09 17.62
N GLU A 125 9.41 -5.98 17.76
CA GLU A 125 10.04 -4.79 18.32
C GLU A 125 10.24 -3.70 17.26
N ASP A 126 10.63 -2.51 17.70
CA ASP A 126 10.77 -1.34 16.84
C ASP A 126 11.73 -1.57 15.66
N GLU A 127 12.77 -2.38 15.84
CA GLU A 127 13.70 -2.70 14.77
C GLU A 127 13.03 -3.37 13.59
N ALA A 128 12.04 -4.26 13.88
CA ALA A 128 11.29 -4.95 12.83
C ALA A 128 10.41 -3.96 12.05
N TYR A 129 9.88 -2.95 12.73
CA TYR A 129 9.09 -1.90 12.08
C TYR A 129 9.96 -1.05 11.16
N GLU A 130 11.18 -0.69 11.62
CA GLU A 130 12.10 0.06 10.77
C GLU A 130 12.53 -0.75 9.56
N LYS A 131 12.78 -2.04 9.73
CA LYS A 131 13.13 -2.92 8.62
C LYS A 131 11.98 -3.00 7.63
N CYS A 132 10.75 -3.14 8.13
CA CYS A 132 9.56 -3.16 7.31
C CYS A 132 9.43 -1.86 6.50
N PHE A 133 9.66 -0.72 7.16
CA PHE A 133 9.64 0.58 6.49
C PHE A 133 10.65 0.61 5.35
N GLU A 134 11.88 0.14 5.59
CA GLU A 134 12.93 0.11 4.56
C GLU A 134 12.54 -0.78 3.38
N GLU A 135 11.95 -1.94 3.65
CA GLU A 135 11.50 -2.85 2.59
C GLU A 135 10.41 -2.21 1.74
N ILE A 136 9.43 -1.58 2.38
CA ILE A 136 8.35 -0.91 1.65
C ILE A 136 8.90 0.28 0.88
N ASN A 137 9.78 1.05 1.51
CA ASN A 137 10.38 2.22 0.86
C ASN A 137 11.12 1.85 -0.43
N GLU A 138 11.91 0.78 -0.40
CA GLU A 138 12.62 0.30 -1.59
C GLU A 138 11.62 -0.08 -2.69
N ARG A 139 10.57 -0.79 -2.33
CA ARG A 139 9.56 -1.23 -3.29
C ARG A 139 8.78 -0.05 -3.87
N ILE A 140 8.50 0.96 -3.06
CA ILE A 140 7.81 2.17 -3.54
C ILE A 140 8.70 2.94 -4.51
N GLU A 141 10.00 3.06 -4.21
CA GLU A 141 10.93 3.74 -5.12
C GLU A 141 10.99 3.05 -6.47
N LEU A 142 11.08 1.72 -6.47
CA LEU A 142 11.09 0.94 -7.70
C LEU A 142 9.75 1.01 -8.44
N THR A 143 8.65 1.06 -7.71
CA THR A 143 7.32 1.22 -8.28
C THR A 143 7.21 2.55 -9.03
N ILE A 144 7.69 3.62 -8.42
CA ILE A 144 7.67 4.96 -9.05
C ILE A 144 8.51 4.96 -10.32
N ILE A 145 9.70 4.36 -10.27
CA ILE A 145 10.58 4.26 -11.44
C ILE A 145 9.87 3.50 -12.57
N ARG A 146 9.23 2.39 -12.25
CA ARG A 146 8.49 1.62 -13.26
C ARG A 146 7.37 2.44 -13.90
N MET A 147 6.61 3.16 -13.08
CA MET A 147 5.51 3.97 -13.59
C MET A 147 6.00 5.09 -14.50
N GLU A 148 7.13 5.70 -14.16
CA GLU A 148 7.73 6.73 -15.00
C GLU A 148 8.20 6.16 -16.33
N ASP A 149 8.76 4.95 -16.32
CA ASP A 149 9.24 4.28 -17.53
C ASP A 149 8.07 3.86 -18.44
N GLU A 150 6.90 3.57 -17.89
CA GLU A 150 5.74 3.17 -18.65
C GLU A 150 5.01 4.35 -19.30
N GLU A 151 5.35 5.55 -18.91
CA GLU A 151 4.83 6.77 -19.53
C GLU A 151 5.63 7.09 -20.81
#